data_3fb5ba684cd2fe506a34f7459e21ea94
#
_entry.id   3fb5ba684cd2fe506a34f7459e21ea94
#
_cell.length_a   1.000
_cell.length_b   1.000
_cell.length_c   1.000
_cell.angle_alpha   90.00
_cell.angle_beta   90.00
_cell.angle_gamma   90.00
#
_symmetry.space_group_name_H-M   'P 1'
#
loop_
_entity.id
_entity.type
_entity.pdbx_description
1 polymer ?
#
loop_
_entity_poly.entity_id
_entity_poly.type
_entity_poly.pdbx_seq_one_letter_code
_entity_poly.pdbx_strand_id
1 'polypeptide(L)'
;MVAIPVPVSEARHFGIIEVDENWCMTGFVEKPQSSPRTMPGQPDMVLASMGNYIFNRHPLEDMLQQDSQDGQSVHDFGRDVIPKMYPGGKVYVYDFSQNHIPDAQPKEAGYWRDVGTIRSYWEANMDLVGIEPQFNL
;
A
#
# COMPACT_ATOMS: atom_id res chain seq x y z
N MET A 1 -2.73 -3.12 7.19
CA MET A 1 -1.93 -2.26 6.31
C MET A 1 -2.86 -1.48 5.39
N VAL A 2 -2.42 -0.34 4.85
CA VAL A 2 -3.25 0.49 3.96
C VAL A 2 -2.86 0.20 2.51
N ALA A 3 -3.87 0.09 1.66
CA ALA A 3 -3.71 -0.11 0.23
C ALA A 3 -4.68 0.78 -0.57
N ILE A 4 -4.34 1.04 -1.81
CA ILE A 4 -5.20 1.77 -2.75
C ILE A 4 -5.38 0.94 -4.03
N PRO A 5 -6.61 0.85 -4.57
CA PRO A 5 -6.84 0.25 -5.86
C PRO A 5 -6.14 1.02 -6.98
N VAL A 6 -5.36 0.31 -7.81
CA VAL A 6 -4.74 0.86 -9.02
C VAL A 6 -5.00 -0.07 -10.21
N PRO A 7 -4.96 0.45 -11.45
CA PRO A 7 -5.06 -0.42 -12.63
C PRO A 7 -3.95 -1.48 -12.66
N VAL A 8 -4.26 -2.68 -13.15
CA VAL A 8 -3.27 -3.77 -13.30
C VAL A 8 -2.05 -3.33 -14.09
N SER A 9 -2.21 -2.43 -15.07
CA SER A 9 -1.10 -1.88 -15.87
C SER A 9 -0.04 -1.14 -15.05
N GLU A 10 -0.42 -0.62 -13.87
CA GLU A 10 0.46 0.12 -12.96
C GLU A 10 1.14 -0.78 -11.92
N ALA A 11 0.72 -2.04 -11.81
CA ALA A 11 1.16 -2.98 -10.78
C ALA A 11 2.70 -3.08 -10.63
N ARG A 12 3.43 -2.99 -11.74
CA ARG A 12 4.90 -3.08 -11.79
C ARG A 12 5.64 -1.98 -11.00
N HIS A 13 4.93 -0.93 -10.60
CA HIS A 13 5.53 0.20 -9.88
C HIS A 13 5.41 0.06 -8.36
N PHE A 14 4.57 -0.86 -7.87
CA PHE A 14 4.19 -0.95 -6.47
C PHE A 14 4.38 -2.35 -5.89
N GLY A 15 4.44 -2.44 -4.57
CA GLY A 15 4.17 -3.67 -3.86
C GLY A 15 2.67 -4.01 -3.95
N ILE A 16 2.33 -5.16 -4.52
CA ILE A 16 0.94 -5.58 -4.72
C ILE A 16 0.53 -6.56 -3.63
N ILE A 17 -0.62 -6.26 -3.03
CA ILE A 17 -1.22 -7.04 -1.96
C ILE A 17 -2.32 -7.90 -2.53
N GLU A 18 -2.33 -9.18 -2.17
CA GLU A 18 -3.44 -10.08 -2.43
C GLU A 18 -4.27 -10.27 -1.16
N VAL A 19 -5.58 -10.30 -1.30
CA VAL A 19 -6.52 -10.47 -0.20
C VAL A 19 -7.55 -11.56 -0.50
N ASP A 20 -8.13 -12.10 0.56
CA ASP A 20 -9.35 -12.91 0.50
C ASP A 20 -10.61 -12.02 0.59
N GLU A 21 -11.78 -12.67 0.63
CA GLU A 21 -13.09 -12.00 0.73
C GLU A 21 -13.29 -11.23 2.05
N ASN A 22 -12.48 -11.51 3.07
CA ASN A 22 -12.51 -10.84 4.37
C ASN A 22 -11.45 -9.74 4.50
N TRP A 23 -10.81 -9.35 3.40
CA TRP A 23 -9.69 -8.40 3.38
C TRP A 23 -8.48 -8.85 4.20
N CYS A 24 -8.38 -10.14 4.48
CA CYS A 24 -7.19 -10.72 5.07
C CYS A 24 -6.14 -10.93 3.99
N MET A 25 -4.90 -10.54 4.26
CA MET A 25 -3.80 -10.64 3.31
C MET A 25 -3.43 -12.10 3.07
N THR A 26 -3.37 -12.48 1.80
CA THR A 26 -3.01 -13.82 1.34
C THR A 26 -1.72 -13.86 0.54
N GLY A 27 -1.24 -12.71 0.08
CA GLY A 27 -0.01 -12.58 -0.68
C GLY A 27 0.52 -11.16 -0.74
N PHE A 28 1.83 -11.06 -1.05
CA PHE A 28 2.51 -9.81 -1.32
C PHE A 28 3.58 -10.03 -2.40
N VAL A 29 3.54 -9.22 -3.44
CA VAL A 29 4.52 -9.27 -4.52
C VAL A 29 5.08 -7.88 -4.79
N GLU A 30 6.35 -7.69 -4.48
CA GLU A 30 7.04 -6.43 -4.74
C GLU A 30 7.33 -6.26 -6.23
N LYS A 31 6.78 -5.21 -6.85
CA LYS A 31 7.00 -4.81 -8.25
C LYS A 31 6.91 -6.00 -9.22
N PRO A 32 5.74 -6.64 -9.32
CA PRO A 32 5.57 -7.86 -10.11
C PRO A 32 5.94 -7.66 -11.58
N GLN A 33 6.64 -8.63 -12.15
CA GLN A 33 7.01 -8.65 -13.57
C GLN A 33 5.96 -9.37 -14.45
N SER A 34 5.01 -10.03 -13.81
CA SER A 34 3.85 -10.68 -14.45
C SER A 34 2.57 -10.15 -13.82
N SER A 35 1.42 -10.41 -14.45
CA SER A 35 0.12 -9.98 -13.92
C SER A 35 -0.13 -10.58 -12.54
N PRO A 36 -0.25 -9.77 -11.48
CA PRO A 36 -0.59 -10.24 -10.14
C PRO A 36 -2.07 -10.61 -10.06
N ARG A 37 -2.47 -11.21 -8.94
CA ARG A 37 -3.86 -11.47 -8.64
C ARG A 37 -4.62 -10.15 -8.47
N THR A 38 -5.78 -10.05 -9.10
CA THR A 38 -6.64 -8.87 -9.06
C THR A 38 -7.52 -8.83 -7.80
N MET A 39 -8.09 -7.67 -7.53
CA MET A 39 -9.02 -7.49 -6.42
C MET A 39 -10.28 -8.37 -6.57
N PRO A 40 -10.84 -8.87 -5.47
CA PRO A 40 -12.14 -9.54 -5.50
C PRO A 40 -13.21 -8.66 -6.16
N GLY A 41 -13.87 -9.19 -7.20
CA GLY A 41 -14.91 -8.48 -7.94
C GLY A 41 -14.46 -7.38 -8.90
N GLN A 42 -13.15 -7.10 -9.01
CA GLN A 42 -12.58 -6.06 -9.89
C GLN A 42 -11.39 -6.60 -10.71
N PRO A 43 -11.65 -7.21 -11.88
CA PRO A 43 -10.60 -7.91 -12.64
C PRO A 43 -9.53 -7.00 -13.26
N ASP A 44 -9.78 -5.71 -13.35
CA ASP A 44 -8.84 -4.73 -13.93
C ASP A 44 -8.04 -3.96 -12.85
N MET A 45 -8.28 -4.26 -11.56
CA MET A 45 -7.68 -3.55 -10.44
C MET A 45 -6.87 -4.47 -9.55
N VAL A 46 -5.81 -3.91 -8.98
CA VAL A 46 -4.96 -4.53 -7.96
C VAL A 46 -4.80 -3.61 -6.76
N LEU A 47 -4.46 -4.15 -5.60
CA LEU A 47 -4.22 -3.37 -4.38
C LEU A 47 -2.73 -3.02 -4.26
N ALA A 48 -2.41 -1.75 -4.49
CA ALA A 48 -1.08 -1.22 -4.27
C ALA A 48 -0.87 -0.88 -2.79
N SER A 49 0.23 -1.34 -2.22
CA SER A 49 0.67 -0.95 -0.88
C SER A 49 1.02 0.53 -0.83
N MET A 50 0.45 1.26 0.10
CA MET A 50 0.76 2.67 0.33
C MET A 50 1.97 2.86 1.28
N GLY A 51 2.56 1.78 1.80
CA GLY A 51 3.65 1.87 2.77
C GLY A 51 3.21 2.32 4.17
N ASN A 52 1.92 2.35 4.44
CA ASN A 52 1.35 2.76 5.72
C ASN A 52 0.85 1.54 6.49
N TYR A 53 1.27 1.41 7.75
CA TYR A 53 0.99 0.25 8.57
C TYR A 53 0.55 0.65 9.97
N ILE A 54 -0.36 -0.13 10.54
CA ILE A 54 -0.72 -0.09 11.96
C ILE A 54 -0.47 -1.48 12.52
N PHE A 55 0.31 -1.58 13.58
CA PHE A 55 0.67 -2.83 14.21
C PHE A 55 0.21 -2.89 15.66
N ASN A 56 -0.13 -4.08 16.11
CA ASN A 56 -0.08 -4.38 17.53
C ASN A 56 1.38 -4.45 17.97
N ARG A 57 1.68 -3.89 19.15
CA ARG A 57 3.05 -3.71 19.64
C ARG A 57 3.85 -5.02 19.69
N HIS A 58 3.34 -6.03 20.35
CA HIS A 58 4.09 -7.29 20.55
C HIS A 58 4.41 -8.02 19.25
N PRO A 59 3.45 -8.25 18.30
CA PRO A 59 3.78 -8.83 17.02
C PRO A 59 4.83 -8.05 16.22
N LEU A 60 4.82 -6.72 16.31
CA LEU A 60 5.83 -5.90 15.66
C LEU A 60 7.20 -6.08 16.29
N GLU A 61 7.30 -5.99 17.63
CA GLU A 61 8.55 -6.17 18.36
C GLU A 61 9.17 -7.55 18.07
N ASP A 62 8.36 -8.61 18.10
CA ASP A 62 8.80 -9.98 17.83
C ASP A 62 9.35 -10.12 16.40
N MET A 63 8.65 -9.55 15.41
CA MET A 63 9.08 -9.61 14.01
C MET A 63 10.35 -8.80 13.74
N LEU A 64 10.46 -7.60 14.32
CA LEU A 64 11.67 -6.77 14.18
C LEU A 64 12.88 -7.42 14.85
N GLN A 65 12.68 -8.09 15.99
CA GLN A 65 13.74 -8.82 16.67
C GLN A 65 14.21 -10.01 15.83
N GLN A 66 13.28 -10.75 15.23
CA GLN A 66 13.62 -11.87 14.33
C GLN A 66 14.35 -11.36 13.08
N ASP A 67 13.84 -10.28 12.48
CA ASP A 67 14.44 -9.70 11.28
C ASP A 67 15.84 -9.14 11.55
N SER A 68 16.09 -8.55 12.73
CA SER A 68 17.40 -8.03 13.12
C SER A 68 18.48 -9.10 13.23
N GLN A 69 18.09 -10.37 13.42
CA GLN A 69 18.99 -11.52 13.51
C GLN A 69 19.17 -12.24 12.17
N ASP A 70 18.39 -11.88 11.16
CA ASP A 70 18.45 -12.46 9.82
C ASP A 70 19.51 -11.76 8.97
N GLY A 71 20.69 -12.35 8.87
CA GLY A 71 21.81 -11.80 8.09
C GLY A 71 21.55 -11.74 6.56
N GLN A 72 20.43 -12.25 6.07
CA GLN A 72 20.02 -12.15 4.67
C GLN A 72 18.98 -11.03 4.46
N SER A 73 18.42 -10.49 5.53
CA SER A 73 17.47 -9.40 5.48
C SER A 73 18.17 -8.07 5.15
N VAL A 74 17.51 -7.23 4.35
CA VAL A 74 17.89 -5.82 4.15
C VAL A 74 17.06 -4.88 5.02
N HIS A 75 16.25 -5.45 5.92
CA HIS A 75 15.41 -4.76 6.90
C HIS A 75 14.35 -3.85 6.28
N ASP A 76 13.83 -4.25 5.12
CA ASP A 76 12.74 -3.58 4.43
C ASP A 76 11.38 -4.18 4.84
N PHE A 77 10.40 -3.32 5.18
CA PHE A 77 9.09 -3.78 5.61
C PHE A 77 8.36 -4.59 4.53
N GLY A 78 8.36 -4.11 3.29
CA GLY A 78 7.66 -4.75 2.19
C GLY A 78 8.33 -6.05 1.75
N ARG A 79 9.67 -6.07 1.77
CA ARG A 79 10.46 -7.19 1.28
C ARG A 79 10.70 -8.29 2.32
N ASP A 80 10.99 -7.88 3.56
CA ASP A 80 11.51 -8.81 4.57
C ASP A 80 10.53 -9.04 5.73
N VAL A 81 9.84 -8.00 6.21
CA VAL A 81 9.00 -8.08 7.42
C VAL A 81 7.58 -8.55 7.09
N ILE A 82 6.87 -7.85 6.20
CA ILE A 82 5.47 -8.15 5.88
C ILE A 82 5.30 -9.56 5.31
N PRO A 83 6.16 -10.05 4.38
CA PRO A 83 6.06 -11.41 3.86
C PRO A 83 6.19 -12.51 4.93
N LYS A 84 6.87 -12.22 6.04
CA LYS A 84 6.98 -13.14 7.17
C LYS A 84 5.76 -13.08 8.11
N MET A 85 5.03 -11.96 8.11
CA MET A 85 3.89 -11.73 9.02
C MET A 85 2.57 -12.29 8.49
N TYR A 86 2.25 -12.10 7.20
CA TYR A 86 0.92 -12.43 6.69
C TYR A 86 0.58 -13.92 6.70
N PRO A 87 1.53 -14.88 6.56
CA PRO A 87 1.19 -16.32 6.65
C PRO A 87 0.56 -16.72 7.99
N GLY A 88 0.73 -15.90 9.03
CA GLY A 88 0.06 -16.07 10.33
C GLY A 88 -1.44 -15.72 10.33
N GLY A 89 -1.99 -15.23 9.20
CA GLY A 89 -3.41 -15.01 9.00
C GLY A 89 -4.03 -13.86 9.79
N LYS A 90 -3.22 -12.87 10.22
CA LYS A 90 -3.68 -11.73 11.06
C LYS A 90 -3.28 -10.37 10.51
N VAL A 91 -3.00 -10.28 9.21
CA VAL A 91 -2.74 -9.02 8.53
C VAL A 91 -3.95 -8.67 7.68
N TYR A 92 -4.60 -7.55 8.01
CA TYR A 92 -5.76 -7.05 7.29
C TYR A 92 -5.41 -5.83 6.45
N VAL A 93 -6.12 -5.67 5.34
CA VAL A 93 -5.92 -4.59 4.40
C VAL A 93 -7.08 -3.60 4.50
N TYR A 94 -6.76 -2.33 4.64
CA TYR A 94 -7.71 -1.23 4.58
C TYR A 94 -7.65 -0.59 3.20
N ASP A 95 -8.76 -0.58 2.50
CA ASP A 95 -8.91 0.09 1.21
C ASP A 95 -9.05 1.60 1.41
N PHE A 96 -8.01 2.34 1.08
CA PHE A 96 -7.96 3.79 1.24
C PHE A 96 -8.96 4.54 0.34
N SER A 97 -9.39 3.94 -0.77
CA SER A 97 -10.41 4.55 -1.63
C SER A 97 -11.76 4.71 -0.94
N GLN A 98 -12.01 3.92 0.12
CA GLN A 98 -13.22 4.01 0.94
C GLN A 98 -13.08 5.00 2.11
N ASN A 99 -11.92 5.65 2.24
CA ASN A 99 -11.69 6.60 3.30
C ASN A 99 -12.62 7.81 3.16
N HIS A 100 -13.35 8.13 4.20
CA HIS A 100 -14.24 9.29 4.24
C HIS A 100 -13.69 10.29 5.25
N ILE A 101 -13.25 11.44 4.72
CA ILE A 101 -12.79 12.55 5.55
C ILE A 101 -13.98 13.51 5.69
N PRO A 102 -14.48 13.78 6.91
CA PRO A 102 -15.54 14.75 7.12
C PRO A 102 -15.15 16.10 6.52
N ASP A 103 -16.10 16.74 5.85
CA ASP A 103 -15.95 18.07 5.22
C ASP A 103 -14.94 18.14 4.05
N ALA A 104 -14.27 17.04 3.68
CA ALA A 104 -13.41 17.02 2.49
C ALA A 104 -14.24 17.08 1.21
N GLN A 105 -13.70 17.77 0.20
CA GLN A 105 -14.32 17.79 -1.13
C GLN A 105 -14.16 16.41 -1.81
N PRO A 106 -15.08 16.02 -2.72
CA PRO A 106 -14.98 14.73 -3.42
C PRO A 106 -13.64 14.49 -4.13
N LYS A 107 -12.97 15.54 -4.60
CA LYS A 107 -11.65 15.46 -5.23
C LYS A 107 -10.51 15.14 -4.28
N GLU A 108 -10.70 15.38 -2.98
CA GLU A 108 -9.71 15.09 -1.92
C GLU A 108 -9.80 13.65 -1.45
N ALA A 109 -10.95 13.01 -1.67
CA ALA A 109 -11.17 11.62 -1.26
C ALA A 109 -10.22 10.68 -2.01
N GLY A 110 -9.47 9.87 -1.25
CA GLY A 110 -8.56 8.88 -1.83
C GLY A 110 -7.31 9.47 -2.50
N TYR A 111 -7.02 10.76 -2.32
CA TYR A 111 -5.77 11.32 -2.86
C TYR A 111 -4.56 10.65 -2.20
N TRP A 112 -3.75 10.04 -3.02
CA TRP A 112 -2.45 9.48 -2.67
C TRP A 112 -1.51 9.53 -3.87
N ARG A 113 -0.25 9.86 -3.62
CA ARG A 113 0.81 9.80 -4.63
C ARG A 113 2.05 9.13 -4.08
N ASP A 114 2.59 8.21 -4.83
CA ASP A 114 3.97 7.78 -4.65
C ASP A 114 4.91 8.88 -5.14
N VAL A 115 5.86 9.28 -4.29
CA VAL A 115 6.85 10.33 -4.57
C VAL A 115 8.28 9.77 -4.73
N GLY A 116 8.39 8.51 -5.08
CA GLY A 116 9.65 7.78 -5.22
C GLY A 116 10.53 8.23 -6.40
N THR A 117 10.05 9.12 -7.28
CA THR A 117 10.84 9.72 -8.36
C THR A 117 10.82 11.24 -8.28
N ILE A 118 11.86 11.91 -8.81
CA ILE A 118 11.92 13.38 -8.87
C ILE A 118 10.70 13.94 -9.61
N ARG A 119 10.26 13.26 -10.66
CA ARG A 119 9.09 13.66 -11.43
C ARG A 119 7.80 13.55 -10.62
N SER A 120 7.54 12.42 -9.98
CA SER A 120 6.33 12.24 -9.16
C SER A 120 6.31 13.16 -7.95
N TYR A 121 7.47 13.44 -7.34
CA TYR A 121 7.60 14.44 -6.29
C TYR A 121 7.23 15.84 -6.78
N TRP A 122 7.74 16.25 -7.95
CA TRP A 122 7.39 17.55 -8.55
C TRP A 122 5.89 17.62 -8.89
N GLU A 123 5.33 16.59 -9.52
CA GLU A 123 3.91 16.53 -9.86
C GLU A 123 3.03 16.63 -8.60
N ALA A 124 3.38 15.94 -7.51
CA ALA A 124 2.67 16.05 -6.24
C ALA A 124 2.67 17.47 -5.67
N ASN A 125 3.78 18.20 -5.80
CA ASN A 125 3.83 19.62 -5.42
C ASN A 125 2.95 20.49 -6.34
N MET A 126 2.92 20.19 -7.64
CA MET A 126 2.07 20.95 -8.58
C MET A 126 0.58 20.72 -8.35
N ASP A 127 0.17 19.58 -7.82
CA ASP A 127 -1.22 19.32 -7.44
C ASP A 127 -1.74 20.30 -6.37
N LEU A 128 -0.83 20.94 -5.61
CA LEU A 128 -1.17 21.86 -4.51
C LEU A 128 -1.17 23.34 -4.92
N VAL A 129 -0.55 23.70 -6.05
CA VAL A 129 -0.34 25.10 -6.44
C VAL A 129 -1.20 25.54 -7.63
N GLY A 130 -2.09 24.70 -8.12
CA GLY A 130 -3.02 25.03 -9.19
C GLY A 130 -4.11 26.04 -8.75
N ILE A 131 -4.83 26.62 -9.71
CA ILE A 131 -5.99 27.49 -9.43
C ILE A 131 -7.08 26.70 -8.69
N GLU A 132 -7.21 25.42 -9.00
CA GLU A 132 -8.06 24.45 -8.31
C GLU A 132 -7.18 23.31 -7.77
N PRO A 133 -6.54 23.48 -6.60
CA PRO A 133 -5.66 22.46 -6.05
C PRO A 133 -6.44 21.17 -5.72
N GLN A 134 -5.75 20.02 -5.73
CA GLN A 134 -6.36 18.74 -5.42
C GLN A 134 -6.86 18.70 -3.98
N PHE A 135 -6.19 19.41 -3.07
CA PHE A 135 -6.67 19.68 -1.70
C PHE A 135 -6.08 21.00 -1.19
N ASN A 136 -6.76 21.60 -0.22
CA ASN A 136 -6.30 22.79 0.47
C ASN A 136 -5.46 22.40 1.69
N LEU A 137 -4.34 23.08 1.87
CA LEU A 137 -3.51 23.00 3.07
C LEU A 137 -4.00 23.98 4.13
#